data_c74549fb03cc4deabec5f282952e131a
#
_entry.id   c74549fb03cc4deabec5f282952e131a
#
_cell.length_a   1.000
_cell.length_b   1.000
_cell.length_c   1.000
_cell.angle_alpha   90.00
_cell.angle_beta   90.00
_cell.angle_gamma   90.00
#
_symmetry.space_group_name_H-M   'P 1'
#
loop_
_entity.id
_entity.type
_entity.pdbx_description
1 polymer ?
#
loop_
_entity_poly.entity_id
_entity_poly.type
_entity_poly.pdbx_seq_one_letter_code
_entity_poly.pdbx_strand_id
1 'polypeptide(L)'
;MTEILIKRLSKEVSLPKYETSGSSGMDLSANINTGVNIEPGKTAIIPTGLALSIPKGFEIQIRPRSGLAAKQKISVLNTPGTIDSDYRGEIKVILINLSQESFKVEKGLRIAQMVVCPVVQAQLKEVNDLSETGRGEGGFGSTGTK
;
A
#
# COMPACT_ATOMS: atom_id res chain seq x y z
N MET A 1 7.28 17.83 -11.36
CA MET A 1 6.52 16.68 -10.84
C MET A 1 6.90 15.43 -11.60
N THR A 2 6.90 14.29 -10.94
CA THR A 2 7.12 12.99 -11.58
C THR A 2 5.86 12.59 -12.32
N GLU A 3 6.01 12.16 -13.58
CA GLU A 3 4.90 11.65 -14.38
C GLU A 3 4.80 10.12 -14.20
N ILE A 4 3.58 9.62 -13.95
CA ILE A 4 3.26 8.21 -13.91
C ILE A 4 2.16 7.95 -14.94
N LEU A 5 2.43 7.04 -15.87
CA LEU A 5 1.43 6.65 -16.84
C LEU A 5 0.44 5.67 -16.21
N ILE A 6 -0.85 5.89 -16.44
CA ILE A 6 -1.91 5.07 -15.86
C ILE A 6 -2.87 4.58 -16.93
N LYS A 7 -3.22 3.30 -16.85
CA LYS A 7 -4.20 2.64 -17.71
C LYS A 7 -5.39 2.19 -16.88
N ARG A 8 -6.59 2.59 -17.29
CA ARG A 8 -7.83 2.01 -16.78
C ARG A 8 -8.14 0.70 -17.52
N LEU A 9 -8.39 -0.36 -16.78
CA LEU A 9 -8.77 -1.67 -17.33
C LEU A 9 -10.28 -1.76 -17.63
N SER A 10 -11.05 -0.81 -17.08
CA SER A 10 -12.48 -0.64 -17.34
C SER A 10 -12.80 0.86 -17.44
N LYS A 11 -13.72 1.23 -18.30
CA LYS A 11 -14.15 2.64 -18.48
C LYS A 11 -14.81 3.24 -17.25
N GLU A 12 -15.35 2.39 -16.37
CA GLU A 12 -16.05 2.81 -15.15
C GLU A 12 -15.10 3.18 -14.00
N VAL A 13 -13.83 2.80 -14.11
CA VAL A 13 -12.83 3.09 -13.06
C VAL A 13 -12.48 4.57 -13.08
N SER A 14 -12.62 5.23 -11.93
CA SER A 14 -12.16 6.61 -11.75
C SER A 14 -10.65 6.67 -11.56
N LEU A 15 -10.02 7.68 -12.13
CA LEU A 15 -8.59 7.92 -11.90
C LEU A 15 -8.36 8.42 -10.47
N PRO A 16 -7.34 7.90 -9.77
CA PRO A 16 -6.93 8.44 -8.49
C PRO A 16 -6.48 9.90 -8.62
N LYS A 17 -6.71 10.68 -7.58
CA LYS A 17 -6.28 12.08 -7.51
C LYS A 17 -5.87 12.44 -6.09
N TYR A 18 -5.04 13.46 -5.98
CA TYR A 18 -4.81 14.11 -4.69
C TYR A 18 -6.03 14.95 -4.33
N GLU A 19 -6.60 14.74 -3.16
CA GLU A 19 -7.80 15.46 -2.71
C GLU A 19 -7.48 16.91 -2.32
N THR A 20 -6.27 17.16 -1.83
CA THR A 20 -5.75 18.49 -1.49
C THR A 20 -4.34 18.69 -2.05
N SER A 21 -3.89 19.94 -2.13
CA SER A 21 -2.52 20.26 -2.58
C SER A 21 -1.42 19.69 -1.67
N GLY A 22 -1.75 19.37 -0.42
CA GLY A 22 -0.82 18.78 0.56
C GLY A 22 -0.98 17.29 0.74
N SER A 23 -1.88 16.62 0.00
CA SER A 23 -2.07 15.19 0.11
C SER A 23 -0.82 14.42 -0.33
N SER A 24 -0.41 13.43 0.46
CA SER A 24 0.68 12.51 0.10
C SER A 24 0.20 11.29 -0.68
N GLY A 25 -1.04 10.87 -0.47
CA GLY A 25 -1.64 9.71 -1.10
C GLY A 25 -2.84 10.03 -1.96
N MET A 26 -3.13 9.12 -2.87
CA MET A 26 -4.34 9.12 -3.70
C MET A 26 -5.17 7.89 -3.35
N ASP A 27 -6.48 8.05 -3.12
CA ASP A 27 -7.34 6.92 -2.78
C ASP A 27 -7.50 5.94 -3.95
N LEU A 28 -7.54 4.67 -3.59
CA LEU A 28 -7.85 3.55 -4.48
C LEU A 28 -9.22 2.97 -4.12
N SER A 29 -10.05 2.76 -5.13
CA SER A 29 -11.39 2.21 -4.98
C SER A 29 -11.51 0.79 -5.50
N ALA A 30 -12.39 0.00 -4.89
CA ALA A 30 -12.69 -1.35 -5.32
C ALA A 30 -13.37 -1.37 -6.69
N ASN A 31 -12.81 -2.13 -7.63
CA ASN A 31 -13.39 -2.37 -8.94
C ASN A 31 -13.92 -3.81 -9.01
N ILE A 32 -15.07 -4.04 -8.41
CA ILE A 32 -15.74 -5.34 -8.32
C ILE A 32 -17.19 -5.19 -8.79
N ASN A 33 -17.75 -6.26 -9.34
CA ASN A 33 -19.16 -6.28 -9.78
C ASN A 33 -20.10 -6.77 -8.68
N THR A 34 -19.61 -7.69 -7.85
CA THR A 34 -20.36 -8.27 -6.74
C THR A 34 -19.63 -7.94 -5.45
N GLY A 35 -20.37 -7.50 -4.42
CA GLY A 35 -19.80 -7.21 -3.10
C GLY A 35 -19.04 -8.39 -2.51
N VAL A 36 -17.95 -8.09 -1.79
CA VAL A 36 -17.10 -9.09 -1.14
C VAL A 36 -17.20 -8.92 0.37
N ASN A 37 -17.61 -9.97 1.08
CA ASN A 37 -17.61 -9.99 2.54
C ASN A 37 -16.26 -10.52 3.04
N ILE A 38 -15.65 -9.79 3.96
CA ILE A 38 -14.42 -10.21 4.64
C ILE A 38 -14.78 -10.47 6.10
N GLU A 39 -14.83 -11.74 6.46
CA GLU A 39 -15.12 -12.17 7.84
C GLU A 39 -13.96 -11.79 8.79
N PRO A 40 -14.23 -11.71 10.12
CA PRO A 40 -13.18 -11.43 11.11
C PRO A 40 -11.94 -12.30 10.95
N GLY A 41 -10.76 -11.68 10.91
CA GLY A 41 -9.48 -12.36 10.76
C GLY A 41 -9.18 -12.87 9.35
N LYS A 42 -10.08 -12.65 8.39
CA LYS A 42 -9.90 -13.09 6.99
C LYS A 42 -9.37 -11.98 6.10
N THR A 43 -8.89 -12.38 4.94
CA THR A 43 -8.33 -11.50 3.91
C THR A 43 -9.09 -11.63 2.60
N ALA A 44 -9.01 -10.60 1.77
CA ALA A 44 -9.49 -10.63 0.39
C ALA A 44 -8.57 -9.79 -0.50
N ILE A 45 -8.38 -10.24 -1.73
CA ILE A 45 -7.64 -9.49 -2.75
C ILE A 45 -8.67 -8.74 -3.59
N ILE A 46 -8.62 -7.42 -3.53
CA ILE A 46 -9.59 -6.55 -4.20
C ILE A 46 -8.93 -5.85 -5.39
N PRO A 47 -9.43 -6.06 -6.61
CA PRO A 47 -8.93 -5.38 -7.80
C PRO A 47 -9.30 -3.90 -7.79
N THR A 48 -8.44 -3.07 -8.39
CA THR A 48 -8.68 -1.63 -8.55
C THR A 48 -9.04 -1.23 -9.98
N GLY A 49 -8.82 -2.10 -10.96
CA GLY A 49 -9.01 -1.81 -12.38
C GLY A 49 -7.96 -0.85 -12.96
N LEU A 50 -6.81 -0.72 -12.31
CA LEU A 50 -5.74 0.18 -12.68
C LEU A 50 -4.43 -0.57 -12.92
N ALA A 51 -3.68 -0.16 -13.93
CA ALA A 51 -2.32 -0.60 -14.18
C ALA A 51 -1.44 0.64 -14.42
N LEU A 52 -0.19 0.61 -13.97
CA LEU A 52 0.70 1.76 -13.99
C LEU A 52 2.01 1.47 -14.71
N SER A 53 2.62 2.53 -15.23
CA SER A 53 4.03 2.56 -15.61
C SER A 53 4.73 3.60 -14.75
N ILE A 54 5.48 3.12 -13.79
CA ILE A 54 6.21 3.94 -12.82
C ILE A 54 7.63 4.16 -13.34
N PRO A 55 8.15 5.39 -13.38
CA PRO A 55 9.52 5.62 -13.83
C PRO A 55 10.54 5.02 -12.87
N LYS A 56 11.68 4.58 -13.42
CA LYS A 56 12.81 4.09 -12.62
C LYS A 56 13.23 5.11 -11.57
N GLY A 57 13.54 4.65 -10.38
CA GLY A 57 13.87 5.50 -9.22
C GLY A 57 12.68 5.84 -8.34
N PHE A 58 11.50 5.32 -8.70
CA PHE A 58 10.29 5.45 -7.88
C PHE A 58 9.61 4.10 -7.70
N GLU A 59 8.82 4.00 -6.64
CA GLU A 59 7.86 2.94 -6.37
C GLU A 59 6.51 3.56 -6.02
N ILE A 60 5.47 2.74 -5.98
CA ILE A 60 4.22 3.11 -5.31
C ILE A 60 4.05 2.20 -4.11
N GLN A 61 3.73 2.80 -2.98
CA GLN A 61 3.34 2.08 -1.78
C GLN A 61 1.82 2.09 -1.61
N ILE A 62 1.26 0.91 -1.36
CA ILE A 62 -0.15 0.74 -1.03
C ILE A 62 -0.27 0.69 0.49
N ARG A 63 -1.00 1.66 1.03
CA ARG A 63 -1.17 1.86 2.48
C ARG A 63 -2.64 1.85 2.86
N PRO A 64 -2.97 1.50 4.12
CA PRO A 64 -4.33 1.61 4.62
C PRO A 64 -4.84 3.05 4.60
N ARG A 65 -6.15 3.20 4.57
CA ARG A 65 -6.81 4.47 4.88
C ARG A 65 -7.03 4.58 6.37
N SER A 66 -6.65 5.71 6.96
CA SER A 66 -6.76 5.93 8.40
C SER A 66 -8.19 5.81 8.93
N GLY A 67 -9.18 6.26 8.14
CA GLY A 67 -10.59 6.16 8.52
C GLY A 67 -11.09 4.72 8.63
N LEU A 68 -10.74 3.86 7.67
CA LEU A 68 -11.08 2.44 7.73
C LEU A 68 -10.34 1.73 8.87
N ALA A 69 -9.08 2.05 9.07
CA ALA A 69 -8.28 1.48 10.16
C ALA A 69 -8.85 1.84 11.53
N ALA A 70 -9.12 3.12 11.77
CA ALA A 70 -9.58 3.60 13.06
C ALA A 70 -11.01 3.15 13.40
N LYS A 71 -11.93 3.22 12.42
CA LYS A 71 -13.37 2.99 12.66
C LYS A 71 -13.77 1.52 12.50
N GLN A 72 -13.17 0.81 11.55
CA GLN A 72 -13.60 -0.54 11.15
C GLN A 72 -12.50 -1.58 11.26
N LYS A 73 -11.29 -1.18 11.68
CA LYS A 73 -10.13 -2.08 11.86
C LYS A 73 -9.79 -2.88 10.59
N ILE A 74 -9.97 -2.22 9.43
CA ILE A 74 -9.58 -2.75 8.13
C ILE A 74 -8.20 -2.21 7.77
N SER A 75 -7.31 -3.08 7.39
CA SER A 75 -5.95 -2.74 6.99
C SER A 75 -5.57 -3.39 5.66
N VAL A 76 -4.45 -2.98 5.12
CA VAL A 76 -3.77 -3.67 4.02
C VAL A 76 -2.79 -4.65 4.65
N LEU A 77 -2.98 -5.95 4.37
CA LEU A 77 -2.24 -7.02 5.06
C LEU A 77 -0.72 -6.86 4.96
N ASN A 78 -0.21 -6.50 3.79
CA ASN A 78 1.22 -6.35 3.50
C ASN A 78 1.70 -4.91 3.56
N THR A 79 0.97 -4.03 4.27
CA THR A 79 1.35 -2.60 4.32
C THR A 79 2.76 -2.37 4.86
N PRO A 80 3.56 -1.48 4.22
CA PRO A 80 3.29 -0.84 2.94
C PRO A 80 3.48 -1.82 1.77
N GLY A 81 2.41 -2.05 0.98
CA GLY A 81 2.51 -2.88 -0.21
C GLY A 81 3.39 -2.21 -1.26
N THR A 82 4.27 -2.95 -1.90
CA THR A 82 5.23 -2.42 -2.87
C THR A 82 4.78 -2.69 -4.29
N ILE A 83 4.71 -1.64 -5.11
CA ILE A 83 4.54 -1.71 -6.56
C ILE A 83 5.83 -1.24 -7.20
N ASP A 84 6.57 -2.16 -7.79
CA ASP A 84 7.85 -1.90 -8.43
C ASP A 84 7.70 -1.12 -9.76
N SER A 85 8.74 -0.41 -10.16
CA SER A 85 8.71 0.41 -11.38
C SER A 85 8.49 -0.39 -12.66
N ASP A 86 8.88 -1.66 -12.69
CA ASP A 86 8.73 -2.57 -13.83
C ASP A 86 7.47 -3.45 -13.78
N TYR A 87 6.65 -3.33 -12.73
CA TYR A 87 5.38 -4.02 -12.67
C TYR A 87 4.36 -3.37 -13.62
N ARG A 88 3.70 -4.19 -14.46
CA ARG A 88 2.71 -3.74 -15.45
C ARG A 88 1.33 -4.36 -15.26
N GLY A 89 1.19 -5.20 -14.23
CA GLY A 89 -0.07 -5.85 -13.93
C GLY A 89 -1.07 -4.92 -13.24
N GLU A 90 -2.27 -5.43 -13.04
CA GLU A 90 -3.31 -4.73 -12.28
C GLU A 90 -2.89 -4.53 -10.83
N ILE A 91 -3.12 -3.34 -10.31
CA ILE A 91 -2.99 -3.06 -8.88
C ILE A 91 -4.15 -3.72 -8.16
N LYS A 92 -3.84 -4.59 -7.23
CA LYS A 92 -4.78 -5.25 -6.35
C LYS A 92 -4.40 -4.98 -4.91
N VAL A 93 -5.40 -4.80 -4.06
CA VAL A 93 -5.22 -4.49 -2.64
C VAL A 93 -5.56 -5.72 -1.82
N ILE A 94 -4.64 -6.13 -0.94
CA ILE A 94 -4.86 -7.25 -0.02
C ILE A 94 -5.40 -6.69 1.29
N LEU A 95 -6.71 -6.76 1.49
CA LEU A 95 -7.37 -6.30 2.72
C LEU A 95 -7.41 -7.40 3.77
N ILE A 96 -7.28 -7.01 5.03
CA ILE A 96 -7.50 -7.84 6.20
C ILE A 96 -8.52 -7.18 7.12
N ASN A 97 -9.43 -7.98 7.67
CA ASN A 97 -10.40 -7.56 8.67
C ASN A 97 -9.91 -7.94 10.08
N LEU A 98 -9.46 -6.98 10.85
CA LEU A 98 -8.99 -7.15 12.22
C LEU A 98 -10.08 -6.83 13.25
N SER A 99 -11.32 -6.63 12.80
CA SER A 99 -12.48 -6.41 13.68
C SER A 99 -13.13 -7.74 14.07
N GLN A 100 -14.20 -7.65 14.84
CA GLN A 100 -15.03 -8.80 15.24
C GLN A 100 -16.33 -8.90 14.44
N GLU A 101 -16.50 -8.05 13.43
CA GLU A 101 -17.69 -8.02 12.58
C GLU A 101 -17.28 -8.22 11.11
N SER A 102 -18.16 -8.83 10.32
CA SER A 102 -17.98 -8.94 8.87
C SER A 102 -17.90 -7.56 8.24
N PHE A 103 -16.97 -7.38 7.32
CA PHE A 103 -16.82 -6.14 6.55
C PHE A 103 -17.16 -6.37 5.08
N LYS A 104 -18.08 -5.60 4.55
CA LYS A 104 -18.50 -5.70 3.16
C LYS A 104 -17.79 -4.65 2.30
N VAL A 105 -17.04 -5.13 1.32
CA VAL A 105 -16.48 -4.29 0.25
C VAL A 105 -17.50 -4.20 -0.87
N GLU A 106 -17.91 -3.00 -1.21
CA GLU A 106 -18.82 -2.73 -2.32
C GLU A 106 -18.06 -2.04 -3.46
N LYS A 107 -18.61 -2.11 -4.66
CA LYS A 107 -18.08 -1.41 -5.84
C LYS A 107 -17.89 0.08 -5.54
N GLY A 108 -16.71 0.59 -5.85
CA GLY A 108 -16.38 2.00 -5.68
C GLY A 108 -15.99 2.42 -4.26
N LEU A 109 -16.03 1.49 -3.29
CA LEU A 109 -15.55 1.79 -1.94
C LEU A 109 -14.06 2.12 -1.98
N ARG A 110 -13.65 3.24 -1.35
CA ARG A 110 -12.24 3.59 -1.17
C ARG A 110 -11.64 2.70 -0.10
N ILE A 111 -10.73 1.83 -0.51
CA ILE A 111 -10.22 0.72 0.32
C ILE A 111 -8.78 0.87 0.77
N ALA A 112 -8.01 1.71 0.09
CA ALA A 112 -6.59 1.93 0.35
C ALA A 112 -6.19 3.27 -0.24
N GLN A 113 -4.93 3.64 -0.07
CA GLN A 113 -4.31 4.76 -0.75
C GLN A 113 -2.99 4.35 -1.36
N MET A 114 -2.62 4.97 -2.46
CA MET A 114 -1.31 4.82 -3.08
C MET A 114 -0.47 6.07 -2.87
N VAL A 115 0.80 5.87 -2.55
CA VAL A 115 1.77 6.94 -2.31
C VAL A 115 2.98 6.73 -3.21
N VAL A 116 3.36 7.75 -3.96
CA VAL A 116 4.58 7.71 -4.78
C VAL A 116 5.78 7.98 -3.90
N CYS A 117 6.76 7.08 -3.93
CA CYS A 117 7.96 7.17 -3.10
C CYS A 117 9.22 7.06 -3.97
N PRO A 118 10.28 7.85 -3.68
CA PRO A 118 11.57 7.65 -4.30
C PRO A 118 12.21 6.35 -3.76
N VAL A 119 13.01 5.69 -4.61
CA VAL A 119 13.67 4.43 -4.27
C VAL A 119 15.17 4.58 -4.49
N VAL A 120 15.93 4.14 -3.50
CA VAL A 120 17.38 3.99 -3.59
C VAL A 120 17.70 2.51 -3.64
N GLN A 121 18.35 2.05 -4.72
CA GLN A 121 18.89 0.70 -4.82
C GLN A 121 20.32 0.68 -4.30
N ALA A 122 20.63 -0.27 -3.42
CA ALA A 122 21.97 -0.44 -2.88
C ALA A 122 22.70 -1.61 -3.53
N GLN A 123 24.00 -1.46 -3.71
CA GLN A 123 24.89 -2.59 -4.02
C GLN A 123 25.38 -3.18 -2.70
N LEU A 124 25.08 -4.45 -2.46
CA LEU A 124 25.60 -5.16 -1.28
C LEU A 124 27.02 -5.63 -1.55
N LYS A 125 27.93 -5.34 -0.59
CA LYS A 125 29.29 -5.81 -0.58
C LYS A 125 29.49 -6.66 0.67
N GLU A 126 29.78 -7.93 0.48
CA GLU A 126 30.13 -8.83 1.57
C GLU A 126 31.47 -8.44 2.17
N VAL A 127 31.55 -8.42 3.49
CA VAL A 127 32.76 -8.20 4.26
C VAL A 127 32.78 -9.18 5.43
N ASN A 128 33.99 -9.46 5.98
CA ASN A 128 34.10 -10.37 7.12
C ASN A 128 33.70 -9.69 8.43
N ASP A 129 33.96 -8.39 8.55
CA ASP A 129 33.71 -7.63 9.77
C ASP A 129 33.06 -6.29 9.45
N LEU A 130 32.22 -5.80 10.36
CA LEU A 130 31.62 -4.47 10.31
C LEU A 130 32.33 -3.55 11.32
N SER A 131 32.30 -2.25 11.05
CA SER A 131 32.82 -1.25 12.01
C SER A 131 32.04 -1.28 13.34
N GLU A 132 32.73 -1.04 14.42
CA GLU A 132 32.12 -0.93 15.74
C GLU A 132 31.40 0.41 15.90
N THR A 133 30.31 0.39 16.67
CA THR A 133 29.56 1.61 17.05
C THR A 133 29.25 1.56 18.55
N GLY A 134 28.94 2.71 19.15
CA GLY A 134 28.55 2.78 20.57
C GLY A 134 27.25 2.00 20.86
N ARG A 135 26.39 1.82 19.89
CA ARG A 135 25.18 0.99 20.02
C ARG A 135 25.48 -0.51 19.90
N GLY A 136 26.43 -0.88 19.05
CA GLY A 136 26.79 -2.27 18.76
C GLY A 136 25.58 -3.09 18.34
N GLU A 137 25.35 -4.21 18.99
CA GLU A 137 24.24 -5.15 18.72
C GLU A 137 22.94 -4.79 19.47
N GLY A 138 22.91 -3.68 20.20
CA GLY A 138 21.74 -3.26 20.98
C GLY A 138 20.50 -3.01 20.12
N GLY A 139 19.43 -3.72 20.41
CA GLY A 139 18.14 -3.63 19.71
C GLY A 139 17.02 -4.13 20.60
N PHE A 140 15.82 -4.29 20.05
CA PHE A 140 14.65 -4.86 20.74
C PHE A 140 14.35 -4.22 22.11
N GLY A 141 14.45 -2.88 22.19
CA GLY A 141 14.19 -2.15 23.43
C GLY A 141 15.40 -2.02 24.36
N SER A 142 16.61 -2.26 23.87
CA SER A 142 17.85 -2.14 24.67
C SER A 142 18.05 -0.74 25.28
N THR A 143 17.40 0.30 24.75
CA THR A 143 17.42 1.68 25.27
C THR A 143 16.35 1.93 26.35
N GLY A 144 15.53 0.92 26.69
CA GLY A 144 14.44 1.01 27.66
C GLY A 144 13.12 1.52 27.09
N THR A 145 12.08 1.47 27.93
CA THR A 145 10.71 1.90 27.58
C THR A 145 10.30 3.21 28.26
N LYS A 146 11.15 3.79 29.10
CA LYS A 146 10.95 5.07 29.81
C LYS A 146 12.26 5.86 29.84
#